data_f21b1a7201b4b23c444863b89b736d4d
#
_entry.id   f21b1a7201b4b23c444863b89b736d4d
#
_cell.length_a   1.000
_cell.length_b   1.000
_cell.length_c   1.000
_cell.angle_alpha   90.00
_cell.angle_beta   90.00
_cell.angle_gamma   90.00
#
_symmetry.space_group_name_H-M   'P 1'
#
loop_
_entity.id
_entity.type
_entity.pdbx_description
1 polymer ?
#
loop_
_entity_poly.entity_id
_entity_poly.type
_entity_poly.pdbx_seq_one_letter_code
_entity_poly.pdbx_strand_id
1 'polypeptide(L)'
;MKVFIQSIVAQLLLNPYIFWRGYQALPPKKSCRIPFILFFVLELSLYFFGFIFRNELPDNVIITIQYICNTWYIASIYITLSLLVLELIRLSQRIKPWFPKWMKGHWQQTKLTLFFLIVFGVTGLMIHAYHTVMNPIVKNVYITLPKAAGDRDSLTIVMMSDLHIGEVIGKDLVQKYVALSNAQHPDMVVLAGDIMDYESRFAENAHIEDDLKQLKAPLGVYIIYGNHEYRANRNAKYRWLQKTGGTLLIDSVVQPDSTFYLIGRDDFIHKKRKSLHSLMEGVDTGKPIIVLDHQPWSFAEMNMNGVDLGLHGHTHNGQLWPYPLLMKLVYECPYGYYKKGPTQFYVSVSYTHLRAHETGAYL
;
A
#
# COMPACT_ATOMS: atom_id res chain seq x y z
N MET A 1 -7.91 -10.78 -11.95
CA MET A 1 -9.19 -11.53 -11.79
C MET A 1 -9.54 -11.85 -10.34
N LYS A 2 -8.68 -12.52 -9.52
CA LYS A 2 -9.02 -12.86 -8.11
C LYS A 2 -9.36 -11.62 -7.25
N VAL A 3 -8.62 -10.53 -7.35
CA VAL A 3 -8.85 -9.30 -6.56
C VAL A 3 -10.19 -8.66 -6.90
N PHE A 4 -10.56 -8.61 -8.19
CA PHE A 4 -11.87 -8.11 -8.63
C PHE A 4 -13.02 -8.98 -8.08
N ILE A 5 -12.87 -10.30 -8.14
CA ILE A 5 -13.88 -11.21 -7.59
C ILE A 5 -14.03 -11.00 -6.08
N GLN A 6 -12.93 -10.83 -5.35
CA GLN A 6 -12.98 -10.54 -3.91
C GLN A 6 -13.68 -9.22 -3.61
N SER A 7 -13.40 -8.18 -4.40
CA SER A 7 -14.07 -6.88 -4.25
C SER A 7 -15.56 -6.96 -4.58
N ILE A 8 -15.95 -7.67 -5.64
CA ILE A 8 -17.36 -7.91 -5.97
C ILE A 8 -18.07 -8.65 -4.83
N VAL A 9 -17.48 -9.72 -4.33
CA VAL A 9 -18.06 -10.50 -3.22
C VAL A 9 -18.21 -9.62 -1.97
N ALA A 10 -17.19 -8.82 -1.65
CA ALA A 10 -17.25 -7.89 -0.52
C ALA A 10 -18.38 -6.86 -0.70
N GLN A 11 -18.53 -6.27 -1.89
CA GLN A 11 -19.60 -5.31 -2.18
C GLN A 11 -20.99 -5.96 -2.07
N LEU A 12 -21.15 -7.17 -2.59
CA LEU A 12 -22.42 -7.92 -2.48
C LEU A 12 -22.79 -8.28 -1.03
N LEU A 13 -21.81 -8.35 -0.13
CA LEU A 13 -22.06 -8.59 1.30
C LEU A 13 -22.27 -7.29 2.08
N LEU A 14 -21.46 -6.26 1.84
CA LEU A 14 -21.49 -5.01 2.60
C LEU A 14 -22.64 -4.09 2.19
N ASN A 15 -22.84 -3.89 0.88
CA ASN A 15 -23.84 -2.95 0.38
C ASN A 15 -25.27 -3.28 0.82
N PRO A 16 -25.78 -4.53 0.80
CA PRO A 16 -27.13 -4.82 1.28
C PRO A 16 -27.32 -4.46 2.77
N TYR A 17 -26.29 -4.71 3.60
CA TYR A 17 -26.36 -4.36 5.02
C TYR A 17 -26.35 -2.85 5.23
N ILE A 18 -25.46 -2.11 4.57
CA ILE A 18 -25.39 -0.65 4.63
C ILE A 18 -26.71 -0.03 4.12
N PHE A 19 -27.18 -0.53 2.97
CA PHE A 19 -28.45 -0.10 2.38
C PHE A 19 -29.60 -0.28 3.35
N TRP A 20 -29.76 -1.47 3.91
CA TRP A 20 -30.85 -1.78 4.85
C TRP A 20 -30.82 -0.89 6.08
N ARG A 21 -29.65 -0.69 6.69
CA ARG A 21 -29.48 0.16 7.88
C ARG A 21 -29.72 1.64 7.55
N GLY A 22 -29.21 2.12 6.44
CA GLY A 22 -29.43 3.50 5.96
C GLY A 22 -30.90 3.75 5.63
N TYR A 23 -31.55 2.84 4.92
CA TYR A 23 -32.96 2.94 4.58
C TYR A 23 -33.88 3.02 5.82
N GLN A 24 -33.54 2.28 6.89
CA GLN A 24 -34.25 2.36 8.18
C GLN A 24 -34.00 3.67 8.93
N ALA A 25 -32.89 4.33 8.70
CA ALA A 25 -32.55 5.60 9.35
C ALA A 25 -33.23 6.80 8.66
N LEU A 26 -33.47 6.70 7.35
CA LEU A 26 -34.05 7.79 6.57
C LEU A 26 -35.58 7.96 6.82
N PRO A 27 -36.08 9.20 6.79
CA PRO A 27 -37.52 9.46 6.86
C PRO A 27 -38.29 8.71 5.76
N PRO A 28 -39.57 8.31 6.01
CA PRO A 28 -40.37 7.60 5.02
C PRO A 28 -40.93 8.53 3.92
N LYS A 29 -40.10 9.47 3.45
CA LYS A 29 -40.42 10.40 2.37
C LYS A 29 -39.74 9.96 1.07
N LYS A 30 -40.48 9.95 -0.06
CA LYS A 30 -39.93 9.59 -1.38
C LYS A 30 -38.71 10.43 -1.74
N SER A 31 -38.72 11.74 -1.43
CA SER A 31 -37.61 12.67 -1.67
C SER A 31 -36.29 12.30 -0.96
N CYS A 32 -36.34 11.54 0.15
CA CYS A 32 -35.15 11.04 0.85
C CYS A 32 -34.76 9.64 0.37
N ARG A 33 -35.75 8.77 0.16
CA ARG A 33 -35.51 7.35 -0.11
C ARG A 33 -35.17 7.06 -1.57
N ILE A 34 -35.76 7.77 -2.54
CA ILE A 34 -35.48 7.55 -3.96
C ILE A 34 -34.01 7.87 -4.29
N PRO A 35 -33.46 9.06 -3.94
CA PRO A 35 -32.04 9.34 -4.17
C PRO A 35 -31.10 8.33 -3.51
N PHE A 36 -31.42 7.86 -2.32
CA PHE A 36 -30.66 6.86 -1.62
C PHE A 36 -30.66 5.50 -2.35
N ILE A 37 -31.81 5.05 -2.84
CA ILE A 37 -31.91 3.82 -3.64
C ILE A 37 -31.11 3.98 -4.95
N LEU A 38 -31.30 5.11 -5.64
CA LEU A 38 -30.61 5.38 -6.92
C LEU A 38 -29.10 5.42 -6.74
N PHE A 39 -28.59 5.93 -5.61
CA PHE A 39 -27.16 5.90 -5.30
C PHE A 39 -26.61 4.47 -5.30
N PHE A 40 -27.25 3.54 -4.58
CA PHE A 40 -26.79 2.14 -4.52
C PHE A 40 -26.93 1.41 -5.85
N VAL A 41 -28.00 1.69 -6.60
CA VAL A 41 -28.19 1.11 -7.94
C VAL A 41 -27.11 1.61 -8.88
N LEU A 42 -26.83 2.92 -8.86
CA LEU A 42 -25.82 3.54 -9.72
C LEU A 42 -24.42 3.03 -9.39
N GLU A 43 -24.06 3.01 -8.10
CA GLU A 43 -22.77 2.51 -7.62
C GLU A 43 -22.51 1.08 -8.08
N LEU A 44 -23.46 0.20 -7.81
CA LEU A 44 -23.34 -1.21 -8.19
C LEU A 44 -23.27 -1.37 -9.72
N SER A 45 -24.10 -0.62 -10.46
CA SER A 45 -24.09 -0.63 -11.93
C SER A 45 -22.75 -0.15 -12.49
N LEU A 46 -22.19 0.92 -11.91
CA LEU A 46 -20.90 1.48 -12.31
C LEU A 46 -19.76 0.48 -12.07
N TYR A 47 -19.82 -0.24 -10.96
CA TYR A 47 -18.85 -1.27 -10.62
C TYR A 47 -18.84 -2.40 -11.65
N PHE A 48 -20.03 -2.95 -12.00
CA PHE A 48 -20.14 -3.99 -13.02
C PHE A 48 -19.79 -3.47 -14.42
N PHE A 49 -20.21 -2.26 -14.76
CA PHE A 49 -19.89 -1.63 -16.03
C PHE A 49 -18.37 -1.48 -16.21
N GLY A 50 -17.68 -0.93 -15.20
CA GLY A 50 -16.23 -0.81 -15.21
C GLY A 50 -15.50 -2.15 -15.29
N PHE A 51 -16.06 -3.20 -14.67
CA PHE A 51 -15.49 -4.54 -14.74
C PHE A 51 -15.66 -5.18 -16.15
N ILE A 52 -16.87 -5.10 -16.72
CA ILE A 52 -17.19 -5.75 -18.00
C ILE A 52 -16.47 -5.05 -19.15
N PHE A 53 -16.48 -3.73 -19.19
CA PHE A 53 -15.96 -2.93 -20.30
C PHE A 53 -14.54 -2.38 -20.05
N ARG A 54 -13.80 -2.95 -19.08
CA ARG A 54 -12.46 -2.46 -18.70
C ARG A 54 -11.50 -2.29 -19.87
N ASN A 55 -11.56 -3.19 -20.85
CA ASN A 55 -10.63 -3.22 -21.97
C ASN A 55 -11.13 -2.42 -23.20
N GLU A 56 -12.40 -2.06 -23.23
CA GLU A 56 -13.01 -1.30 -24.31
C GLU A 56 -13.09 0.21 -24.01
N LEU A 57 -13.09 0.58 -22.73
CA LEU A 57 -13.20 1.97 -22.30
C LEU A 57 -11.85 2.71 -22.43
N PRO A 58 -11.90 4.01 -22.79
CA PRO A 58 -10.72 4.90 -22.70
C PRO A 58 -10.13 4.93 -21.29
N ASP A 59 -8.81 5.06 -21.18
CA ASP A 59 -8.11 5.02 -19.88
C ASP A 59 -8.63 6.05 -18.86
N ASN A 60 -8.91 7.29 -19.29
CA ASN A 60 -9.46 8.32 -18.40
C ASN A 60 -10.84 7.95 -17.85
N VAL A 61 -11.66 7.24 -18.61
CA VAL A 61 -12.99 6.79 -18.15
C VAL A 61 -12.82 5.66 -17.13
N ILE A 62 -11.98 4.65 -17.44
CA ILE A 62 -11.77 3.54 -16.51
C ILE A 62 -11.10 3.99 -15.23
N ILE A 63 -10.13 4.91 -15.29
CA ILE A 63 -9.50 5.53 -14.13
C ILE A 63 -10.56 6.22 -13.25
N THR A 64 -11.45 7.01 -13.85
CA THR A 64 -12.53 7.70 -13.12
C THR A 64 -13.47 6.71 -12.43
N ILE A 65 -13.87 5.65 -13.13
CA ILE A 65 -14.71 4.59 -12.56
C ILE A 65 -14.01 3.91 -11.38
N GLN A 66 -12.73 3.59 -11.53
CA GLN A 66 -11.94 2.96 -10.47
C GLN A 66 -11.80 3.86 -9.23
N TYR A 67 -11.59 5.16 -9.43
CA TYR A 67 -11.56 6.12 -8.32
C TYR A 67 -12.88 6.13 -7.52
N ILE A 68 -14.00 6.19 -8.22
CA ILE A 68 -15.33 6.18 -7.58
C ILE A 68 -15.56 4.86 -6.84
N CYS A 69 -15.36 3.74 -7.54
CA CYS A 69 -15.63 2.41 -6.98
C CYS A 69 -14.70 2.06 -5.83
N ASN A 70 -13.40 2.34 -5.93
CA ASN A 70 -12.44 2.06 -4.86
C ASN A 70 -12.68 2.96 -3.64
N THR A 71 -13.01 4.25 -3.84
CA THR A 71 -13.36 5.16 -2.74
C THR A 71 -14.59 4.64 -2.00
N TRP A 72 -15.64 4.24 -2.73
CA TRP A 72 -16.82 3.65 -2.11
C TRP A 72 -16.53 2.32 -1.41
N TYR A 73 -15.71 1.46 -2.01
CA TYR A 73 -15.31 0.19 -1.39
C TYR A 73 -14.69 0.41 -0.02
N ILE A 74 -13.73 1.32 0.09
CA ILE A 74 -13.10 1.64 1.38
C ILE A 74 -14.11 2.30 2.35
N ALA A 75 -14.90 3.25 1.86
CA ALA A 75 -15.94 3.88 2.66
C ALA A 75 -16.94 2.85 3.21
N SER A 76 -17.33 1.86 2.41
CA SER A 76 -18.25 0.78 2.80
C SER A 76 -17.70 -0.09 3.94
N ILE A 77 -16.39 -0.33 3.97
CA ILE A 77 -15.74 -1.03 5.09
C ILE A 77 -15.90 -0.21 6.38
N TYR A 78 -15.55 1.08 6.36
CA TYR A 78 -15.65 1.93 7.56
C TYR A 78 -17.09 2.18 8.01
N ILE A 79 -18.02 2.34 7.06
CA ILE A 79 -19.45 2.41 7.38
C ILE A 79 -19.90 1.12 8.07
N THR A 80 -19.51 -0.04 7.53
CA THR A 80 -19.86 -1.34 8.12
C THR A 80 -19.27 -1.50 9.51
N LEU A 81 -17.99 -1.17 9.72
CA LEU A 81 -17.36 -1.20 11.05
C LEU A 81 -18.09 -0.29 12.03
N SER A 82 -18.45 0.93 11.61
CA SER A 82 -19.23 1.86 12.42
C SER A 82 -20.61 1.30 12.80
N LEU A 83 -21.29 0.68 11.84
CA LEU A 83 -22.57 0.02 12.08
C LEU A 83 -22.43 -1.17 13.03
N LEU A 84 -21.39 -1.98 12.90
CA LEU A 84 -21.11 -3.10 13.82
C LEU A 84 -20.86 -2.61 15.25
N VAL A 85 -20.14 -1.51 15.44
CA VAL A 85 -19.96 -0.87 16.75
C VAL A 85 -21.33 -0.45 17.32
N LEU A 86 -22.20 0.16 16.50
CA LEU A 86 -23.56 0.51 16.94
C LEU A 86 -24.41 -0.71 17.29
N GLU A 87 -24.26 -1.84 16.59
CA GLU A 87 -24.94 -3.10 16.95
C GLU A 87 -24.43 -3.65 18.29
N LEU A 88 -23.12 -3.58 18.56
CA LEU A 88 -22.57 -3.98 19.87
C LEU A 88 -23.11 -3.08 20.99
N ILE A 89 -23.19 -1.77 20.78
CA ILE A 89 -23.79 -0.82 21.72
C ILE A 89 -25.29 -1.15 21.92
N ARG A 90 -26.01 -1.48 20.87
CA ARG A 90 -27.40 -1.90 20.94
C ARG A 90 -27.57 -3.23 21.67
N LEU A 91 -26.65 -4.17 21.47
CA LEU A 91 -26.66 -5.45 22.16
C LEU A 91 -26.42 -5.29 23.66
N SER A 92 -25.47 -4.41 24.06
CA SER A 92 -25.21 -4.11 25.47
C SER A 92 -26.45 -3.56 26.19
N GLN A 93 -27.27 -2.79 25.46
CA GLN A 93 -28.57 -2.30 25.99
C GLN A 93 -29.56 -3.43 26.33
N ARG A 94 -29.44 -4.61 25.67
CA ARG A 94 -30.27 -5.78 26.00
C ARG A 94 -29.81 -6.47 27.29
N ILE A 95 -28.51 -6.42 27.59
CA ILE A 95 -27.95 -7.00 28.81
C ILE A 95 -28.23 -6.10 30.01
N LYS A 96 -27.98 -4.79 29.88
CA LYS A 96 -28.27 -3.78 30.91
C LYS A 96 -28.88 -2.55 30.25
N PRO A 97 -30.16 -2.21 30.54
CA PRO A 97 -30.77 -1.01 29.97
C PRO A 97 -30.14 0.27 30.51
N TRP A 98 -29.39 1.01 29.65
CA TRP A 98 -28.69 2.23 30.02
C TRP A 98 -28.99 3.43 29.10
N PHE A 99 -29.70 3.21 27.98
CA PHE A 99 -30.08 4.30 27.10
C PHE A 99 -30.99 5.30 27.79
N PRO A 100 -30.72 6.62 27.70
CA PRO A 100 -31.53 7.66 28.27
C PRO A 100 -32.98 7.60 27.79
N LYS A 101 -33.95 7.97 28.67
CA LYS A 101 -35.38 7.95 28.31
C LYS A 101 -35.70 8.83 27.09
N TRP A 102 -35.03 9.99 26.94
CA TRP A 102 -35.24 10.88 25.80
C TRP A 102 -34.89 10.22 24.46
N MET A 103 -33.87 9.38 24.43
CA MET A 103 -33.44 8.65 23.26
C MET A 103 -34.48 7.63 22.79
N LYS A 104 -35.16 6.98 23.75
CA LYS A 104 -36.24 6.04 23.44
C LYS A 104 -37.46 6.75 22.83
N GLY A 105 -37.79 7.97 23.29
CA GLY A 105 -38.86 8.78 22.75
C GLY A 105 -38.56 9.38 21.36
N HIS A 106 -37.28 9.51 20.99
CA HIS A 106 -36.83 10.14 19.73
C HIS A 106 -36.02 9.19 18.86
N TRP A 107 -36.41 7.90 18.84
CA TRP A 107 -35.60 6.85 18.21
C TRP A 107 -35.32 7.07 16.70
N GLN A 108 -36.29 7.64 15.96
CA GLN A 108 -36.09 7.94 14.54
C GLN A 108 -35.10 9.08 14.31
N GLN A 109 -35.16 10.13 15.14
CA GLN A 109 -34.19 11.23 15.09
C GLN A 109 -32.80 10.74 15.46
N THR A 110 -32.68 9.90 16.50
CA THR A 110 -31.42 9.28 16.91
C THR A 110 -30.78 8.49 15.75
N LYS A 111 -31.56 7.65 15.05
CA LYS A 111 -31.05 6.92 13.88
C LYS A 111 -30.59 7.85 12.76
N LEU A 112 -31.36 8.91 12.48
CA LEU A 112 -31.02 9.88 11.45
C LEU A 112 -29.75 10.66 11.80
N THR A 113 -29.61 11.08 13.06
CA THR A 113 -28.39 11.75 13.54
C THR A 113 -27.17 10.84 13.41
N LEU A 114 -27.27 9.57 13.84
CA LEU A 114 -26.19 8.60 13.69
C LEU A 114 -25.85 8.32 12.22
N PHE A 115 -26.85 8.25 11.35
CA PHE A 115 -26.62 8.12 9.91
C PHE A 115 -25.76 9.27 9.37
N PHE A 116 -26.12 10.52 9.68
CA PHE A 116 -25.31 11.66 9.23
C PHE A 116 -23.93 11.74 9.88
N LEU A 117 -23.82 11.37 11.17
CA LEU A 117 -22.51 11.32 11.83
C LEU A 117 -21.57 10.31 11.15
N ILE A 118 -22.09 9.12 10.79
CA ILE A 118 -21.30 8.13 10.06
C ILE A 118 -20.93 8.65 8.66
N VAL A 119 -21.89 9.18 7.91
CA VAL A 119 -21.64 9.71 6.56
C VAL A 119 -20.59 10.81 6.59
N PHE A 120 -20.77 11.83 7.44
CA PHE A 120 -19.80 12.93 7.53
C PHE A 120 -18.44 12.47 8.10
N GLY A 121 -18.44 11.60 9.09
CA GLY A 121 -17.21 11.04 9.67
C GLY A 121 -16.41 10.25 8.64
N VAL A 122 -17.06 9.36 7.90
CA VAL A 122 -16.39 8.57 6.84
C VAL A 122 -15.97 9.47 5.67
N THR A 123 -16.79 10.44 5.26
CA THR A 123 -16.40 11.40 4.22
C THR A 123 -15.16 12.20 4.64
N GLY A 124 -15.13 12.70 5.87
CA GLY A 124 -13.95 13.40 6.41
C GLY A 124 -12.71 12.51 6.43
N LEU A 125 -12.87 11.22 6.80
CA LEU A 125 -11.81 10.23 6.75
C LEU A 125 -11.30 10.03 5.32
N MET A 126 -12.18 9.89 4.32
CA MET A 126 -11.79 9.72 2.91
C MET A 126 -11.04 10.96 2.38
N ILE A 127 -11.50 12.17 2.71
CA ILE A 127 -10.82 13.42 2.33
C ILE A 127 -9.42 13.47 2.96
N HIS A 128 -9.30 13.17 4.26
CA HIS A 128 -8.03 13.13 4.97
C HIS A 128 -7.08 12.11 4.33
N ALA A 129 -7.57 10.92 4.08
CA ALA A 129 -6.80 9.86 3.44
C ALA A 129 -6.30 10.26 2.04
N TYR A 130 -7.16 10.86 1.21
CA TYR A 130 -6.76 11.39 -0.10
C TYR A 130 -5.64 12.44 0.03
N HIS A 131 -5.77 13.39 0.95
CA HIS A 131 -4.73 14.39 1.19
C HIS A 131 -3.40 13.77 1.63
N THR A 132 -3.45 12.76 2.50
CA THR A 132 -2.24 12.04 2.94
C THR A 132 -1.55 11.36 1.76
N VAL A 133 -2.32 10.71 0.89
CA VAL A 133 -1.81 10.06 -0.33
C VAL A 133 -1.15 11.06 -1.26
N MET A 134 -1.79 12.19 -1.52
CA MET A 134 -1.31 13.18 -2.48
C MET A 134 -0.15 14.04 -1.96
N ASN A 135 0.22 13.93 -0.68
CA ASN A 135 1.31 14.67 -0.06
C ASN A 135 2.30 13.72 0.63
N PRO A 136 3.14 13.03 -0.16
CA PRO A 136 4.15 12.12 0.37
C PRO A 136 5.17 12.88 1.23
N ILE A 137 5.67 12.22 2.26
CA ILE A 137 6.69 12.76 3.16
C ILE A 137 7.93 11.87 3.16
N VAL A 138 9.09 12.48 3.36
CA VAL A 138 10.34 11.77 3.57
C VAL A 138 10.49 11.44 5.04
N LYS A 139 10.80 10.17 5.35
CA LYS A 139 11.13 9.73 6.71
C LYS A 139 12.61 9.36 6.77
N ASN A 140 13.36 10.06 7.61
CA ASN A 140 14.76 9.77 7.83
C ASN A 140 14.92 8.65 8.89
N VAL A 141 15.76 7.67 8.57
CA VAL A 141 16.12 6.56 9.44
C VAL A 141 17.64 6.44 9.46
N TYR A 142 18.23 6.45 10.65
CA TYR A 142 19.69 6.35 10.83
C TYR A 142 20.03 4.94 11.30
N ILE A 143 20.88 4.24 10.54
CA ILE A 143 21.29 2.86 10.82
C ILE A 143 22.81 2.82 10.82
N THR A 144 23.41 2.33 11.91
CA THR A 144 24.85 2.14 11.99
C THR A 144 25.20 0.68 11.76
N LEU A 145 26.03 0.40 10.76
CA LEU A 145 26.55 -0.95 10.49
C LEU A 145 27.91 -1.12 11.15
N PRO A 146 28.21 -2.30 11.71
CA PRO A 146 29.46 -2.52 12.45
C PRO A 146 30.67 -2.75 11.54
N LYS A 147 30.46 -3.07 10.24
CA LYS A 147 31.53 -3.36 9.29
C LYS A 147 32.06 -2.07 8.64
N ALA A 148 33.35 -2.00 8.46
CA ALA A 148 33.98 -0.92 7.72
C ALA A 148 33.64 -0.98 6.23
N ALA A 149 33.42 0.17 5.61
CA ALA A 149 33.14 0.33 4.20
C ALA A 149 34.29 1.07 3.46
N GLY A 150 35.53 0.65 3.69
CA GLY A 150 36.70 1.34 3.17
C GLY A 150 36.78 2.77 3.74
N ASP A 151 36.96 3.76 2.86
CA ASP A 151 37.01 5.18 3.20
C ASP A 151 35.62 5.86 3.27
N ARG A 152 34.53 5.07 3.17
CA ARG A 152 33.16 5.59 3.21
C ARG A 152 32.63 5.63 4.65
N ASP A 153 32.40 6.83 5.18
CA ASP A 153 31.83 7.04 6.52
C ASP A 153 30.31 6.94 6.55
N SER A 154 29.62 7.24 5.44
CA SER A 154 28.17 7.23 5.36
C SER A 154 27.67 6.88 3.96
N LEU A 155 26.44 6.40 3.89
CA LEU A 155 25.74 6.10 2.64
C LEU A 155 24.29 6.57 2.77
N THR A 156 23.90 7.53 1.93
CA THR A 156 22.51 8.00 1.85
C THR A 156 21.75 7.18 0.83
N ILE A 157 20.81 6.37 1.32
CA ILE A 157 19.93 5.54 0.48
C ILE A 157 18.53 6.12 0.52
N VAL A 158 17.99 6.52 -0.64
CA VAL A 158 16.55 6.73 -0.75
C VAL A 158 15.90 5.41 -1.11
N MET A 159 14.99 4.96 -0.27
CA MET A 159 14.21 3.75 -0.50
C MET A 159 12.76 4.09 -0.80
N MET A 160 12.25 3.54 -1.87
CA MET A 160 10.82 3.51 -2.21
C MET A 160 10.40 2.06 -2.45
N SER A 161 9.20 1.68 -1.98
CA SER A 161 8.59 0.38 -2.27
C SER A 161 7.10 0.56 -2.49
N ASP A 162 6.44 -0.43 -3.05
CA ASP A 162 4.97 -0.45 -3.11
C ASP A 162 4.38 0.81 -3.78
N LEU A 163 4.98 1.26 -4.87
CA LEU A 163 4.52 2.45 -5.60
C LEU A 163 3.18 2.19 -6.27
N HIS A 164 2.92 0.96 -6.71
CA HIS A 164 1.68 0.55 -7.36
C HIS A 164 1.23 1.49 -8.48
N ILE A 165 2.19 1.88 -9.31
CA ILE A 165 1.92 2.74 -10.49
C ILE A 165 0.90 2.03 -11.38
N GLY A 166 -0.18 2.73 -11.70
CA GLY A 166 -1.29 2.18 -12.47
C GLY A 166 -2.46 3.15 -12.60
N GLU A 167 -3.68 2.64 -12.43
CA GLU A 167 -4.89 3.45 -12.60
C GLU A 167 -5.03 4.56 -11.55
N VAL A 168 -4.55 4.33 -10.33
CA VAL A 168 -4.75 5.26 -9.20
C VAL A 168 -3.50 6.08 -8.93
N ILE A 169 -2.33 5.47 -8.98
CA ILE A 169 -1.06 6.15 -8.82
C ILE A 169 -0.55 6.52 -10.21
N GLY A 170 -0.84 7.73 -10.60
CA GLY A 170 -0.50 8.28 -11.92
C GLY A 170 0.77 9.13 -11.91
N LYS A 171 1.01 9.77 -13.06
CA LYS A 171 2.20 10.56 -13.37
C LYS A 171 2.53 11.65 -12.35
N ASP A 172 1.53 12.46 -11.96
CA ASP A 172 1.73 13.60 -11.06
C ASP A 172 2.31 13.19 -9.71
N LEU A 173 1.92 12.02 -9.22
CA LEU A 173 2.39 11.52 -7.94
C LEU A 173 3.81 10.93 -8.07
N VAL A 174 4.08 10.23 -9.18
CA VAL A 174 5.44 9.73 -9.47
C VAL A 174 6.43 10.88 -9.61
N GLN A 175 6.05 11.98 -10.26
CA GLN A 175 6.87 13.19 -10.33
C GLN A 175 7.20 13.77 -8.96
N LYS A 176 6.24 13.75 -8.03
CA LYS A 176 6.50 14.15 -6.62
C LYS A 176 7.48 13.21 -5.94
N TYR A 177 7.38 11.90 -6.15
CA TYR A 177 8.34 10.93 -5.59
C TYR A 177 9.75 11.17 -6.11
N VAL A 178 9.89 11.39 -7.41
CA VAL A 178 11.18 11.69 -8.04
C VAL A 178 11.75 13.00 -7.49
N ALA A 179 10.96 14.05 -7.41
CA ALA A 179 11.38 15.34 -6.86
C ALA A 179 11.83 15.23 -5.41
N LEU A 180 11.05 14.55 -4.55
CA LEU A 180 11.38 14.33 -3.14
C LEU A 180 12.64 13.47 -2.99
N SER A 181 12.79 12.43 -3.81
CA SER A 181 13.97 11.58 -3.82
C SER A 181 15.23 12.38 -4.17
N ASN A 182 15.20 13.12 -5.26
CA ASN A 182 16.34 13.92 -5.73
C ASN A 182 16.70 15.02 -4.73
N ALA A 183 15.72 15.60 -4.02
CA ALA A 183 15.95 16.60 -2.98
C ALA A 183 16.73 16.07 -1.76
N GLN A 184 16.80 14.74 -1.57
CA GLN A 184 17.61 14.12 -0.52
C GLN A 184 19.09 13.97 -0.90
N HIS A 185 19.45 14.26 -2.15
CA HIS A 185 20.81 14.06 -2.68
C HIS A 185 21.37 12.66 -2.38
N PRO A 186 20.64 11.58 -2.73
CA PRO A 186 21.03 10.23 -2.35
C PRO A 186 22.29 9.78 -3.09
N ASP A 187 23.11 8.98 -2.41
CA ASP A 187 24.18 8.22 -3.07
C ASP A 187 23.58 7.10 -3.95
N MET A 188 22.53 6.47 -3.47
CA MET A 188 21.86 5.35 -4.11
C MET A 188 20.35 5.45 -3.94
N VAL A 189 19.60 5.04 -4.97
CA VAL A 189 18.14 4.89 -4.88
C VAL A 189 17.79 3.41 -5.03
N VAL A 190 16.89 2.89 -4.18
CA VAL A 190 16.39 1.53 -4.27
C VAL A 190 14.86 1.53 -4.39
N LEU A 191 14.35 0.81 -5.40
CA LEU A 191 12.94 0.54 -5.59
C LEU A 191 12.69 -0.92 -5.16
N ALA A 192 12.17 -1.09 -3.94
CA ALA A 192 12.11 -2.38 -3.26
C ALA A 192 10.83 -3.17 -3.56
N GLY A 193 10.44 -3.25 -4.85
CA GLY A 193 9.34 -4.08 -5.35
C GLY A 193 7.97 -3.42 -5.31
N ASP A 194 7.01 -4.07 -5.98
CA ASP A 194 5.64 -3.59 -6.20
C ASP A 194 5.61 -2.18 -6.81
N ILE A 195 6.44 -1.99 -7.84
CA ILE A 195 6.56 -0.70 -8.54
C ILE A 195 5.32 -0.46 -9.39
N MET A 196 4.84 -1.51 -10.04
CA MET A 196 3.69 -1.46 -10.94
C MET A 196 2.55 -2.31 -10.40
N ASP A 197 1.33 -1.76 -10.41
CA ASP A 197 0.16 -2.49 -9.96
C ASP A 197 -0.24 -3.59 -10.96
N TYR A 198 -1.45 -3.63 -11.49
CA TYR A 198 -1.95 -4.76 -12.24
C TYR A 198 -1.52 -4.74 -13.71
N GLU A 199 -1.77 -3.64 -14.43
CA GLU A 199 -1.50 -3.51 -15.87
C GLU A 199 -0.48 -2.42 -16.18
N SER A 200 0.45 -2.73 -17.10
CA SER A 200 1.48 -1.78 -17.52
C SER A 200 0.95 -0.65 -18.41
N ARG A 201 -0.18 -0.86 -19.10
CA ARG A 201 -0.71 0.07 -20.11
C ARG A 201 -0.88 1.51 -19.60
N PHE A 202 -1.33 1.68 -18.35
CA PHE A 202 -1.57 3.01 -17.78
C PHE A 202 -0.25 3.78 -17.56
N ALA A 203 0.78 3.07 -17.13
CA ALA A 203 2.12 3.63 -16.99
C ALA A 203 2.77 3.90 -18.35
N GLU A 204 2.60 2.97 -19.31
CA GLU A 204 3.11 3.09 -20.68
C GLU A 204 2.45 4.26 -21.42
N ASN A 205 1.12 4.36 -21.39
CA ASN A 205 0.38 5.42 -22.06
C ASN A 205 0.64 6.82 -21.50
N ALA A 206 0.98 6.91 -20.20
CA ALA A 206 1.34 8.15 -19.53
C ALA A 206 2.85 8.46 -19.59
N HIS A 207 3.67 7.59 -20.19
CA HIS A 207 5.14 7.70 -20.26
C HIS A 207 5.77 7.95 -18.89
N ILE A 208 5.35 7.18 -17.87
CA ILE A 208 5.85 7.36 -16.49
C ILE A 208 7.31 6.87 -16.33
N GLU A 209 7.76 5.96 -17.18
CA GLU A 209 9.17 5.55 -17.23
C GLU A 209 10.12 6.73 -17.42
N ASP A 210 9.71 7.76 -18.15
CA ASP A 210 10.54 8.95 -18.39
C ASP A 210 10.66 9.83 -17.13
N ASP A 211 9.67 9.82 -16.26
CA ASP A 211 9.74 10.47 -14.95
C ASP A 211 10.72 9.72 -14.03
N LEU A 212 10.64 8.38 -13.98
CA LEU A 212 11.52 7.55 -13.16
C LEU A 212 12.99 7.63 -13.60
N LYS A 213 13.27 7.83 -14.90
CA LYS A 213 14.64 8.10 -15.41
C LYS A 213 15.27 9.36 -14.81
N GLN A 214 14.47 10.27 -14.26
CA GLN A 214 14.97 11.51 -13.66
C GLN A 214 15.48 11.31 -12.23
N LEU A 215 15.39 10.11 -11.66
CA LEU A 215 16.03 9.76 -10.39
C LEU A 215 17.56 9.91 -10.52
N LYS A 216 18.16 10.61 -9.55
CA LYS A 216 19.59 10.94 -9.54
C LYS A 216 20.26 10.30 -8.35
N ALA A 217 21.22 9.41 -8.63
CA ALA A 217 22.03 8.77 -7.59
C ALA A 217 23.39 8.37 -8.18
N PRO A 218 24.51 8.86 -7.67
CA PRO A 218 25.86 8.56 -8.22
C PRO A 218 26.18 7.07 -8.26
N LEU A 219 25.73 6.29 -7.28
CA LEU A 219 25.90 4.83 -7.22
C LEU A 219 24.82 4.05 -7.98
N GLY A 220 23.83 4.75 -8.55
CA GLY A 220 22.80 4.15 -9.38
C GLY A 220 21.43 4.00 -8.70
N VAL A 221 20.46 3.60 -9.53
CA VAL A 221 19.09 3.26 -9.15
C VAL A 221 18.93 1.76 -9.30
N TYR A 222 18.51 1.05 -8.24
CA TYR A 222 18.36 -0.39 -8.23
C TYR A 222 16.92 -0.78 -7.97
N ILE A 223 16.44 -1.78 -8.68
CA ILE A 223 15.04 -2.19 -8.69
C ILE A 223 14.97 -3.70 -8.43
N ILE A 224 14.13 -4.13 -7.51
CA ILE A 224 13.76 -5.53 -7.36
C ILE A 224 12.29 -5.75 -7.70
N TYR A 225 11.91 -6.99 -7.91
CA TYR A 225 10.52 -7.38 -8.03
C TYR A 225 9.84 -7.51 -6.68
N GLY A 226 8.54 -7.12 -6.65
CA GLY A 226 7.58 -7.55 -5.65
C GLY A 226 6.57 -8.53 -6.24
N ASN A 227 5.57 -8.89 -5.46
CA ASN A 227 4.55 -9.85 -5.90
C ASN A 227 3.62 -9.28 -6.99
N HIS A 228 3.48 -7.95 -7.09
CA HIS A 228 2.68 -7.32 -8.14
C HIS A 228 3.34 -7.41 -9.52
N GLU A 229 4.67 -7.44 -9.61
CA GLU A 229 5.36 -7.67 -10.88
C GLU A 229 5.02 -9.04 -11.49
N TYR A 230 4.57 -10.01 -10.68
CA TYR A 230 4.10 -11.32 -11.13
C TYR A 230 2.62 -11.37 -11.51
N ARG A 231 1.86 -10.29 -11.27
CA ARG A 231 0.45 -10.22 -11.66
C ARG A 231 0.31 -9.74 -13.09
N ALA A 232 -0.75 -10.18 -13.79
CA ALA A 232 -0.99 -9.88 -15.20
C ALA A 232 0.20 -10.24 -16.12
N ASN A 233 0.68 -9.32 -16.93
CA ASN A 233 1.74 -9.58 -17.90
C ASN A 233 3.12 -9.21 -17.35
N ARG A 234 3.80 -10.17 -16.69
CA ARG A 234 5.15 -10.02 -16.16
C ARG A 234 6.15 -9.53 -17.21
N ASN A 235 6.09 -10.04 -18.43
CA ASN A 235 7.05 -9.68 -19.48
C ASN A 235 6.87 -8.22 -19.96
N ALA A 236 5.63 -7.71 -19.98
CA ALA A 236 5.39 -6.30 -20.27
C ALA A 236 5.97 -5.41 -19.17
N LYS A 237 5.73 -5.75 -17.90
CA LYS A 237 6.30 -5.04 -16.74
C LYS A 237 7.83 -5.07 -16.74
N TYR A 238 8.44 -6.21 -17.04
CA TYR A 238 9.89 -6.33 -17.16
C TYR A 238 10.44 -5.35 -18.21
N ARG A 239 9.88 -5.35 -19.43
CA ARG A 239 10.30 -4.44 -20.49
C ARG A 239 10.10 -2.96 -20.13
N TRP A 240 9.02 -2.66 -19.42
CA TRP A 240 8.76 -1.30 -18.98
C TRP A 240 9.77 -0.85 -17.90
N LEU A 241 10.03 -1.71 -16.89
CA LEU A 241 11.03 -1.42 -15.86
C LEU A 241 12.43 -1.21 -16.44
N GLN A 242 12.81 -1.94 -17.48
CA GLN A 242 14.07 -1.70 -18.19
C GLN A 242 14.17 -0.29 -18.80
N LYS A 243 13.03 0.31 -19.19
CA LYS A 243 12.99 1.67 -19.73
C LYS A 243 13.16 2.75 -18.66
N THR A 244 13.03 2.44 -17.38
CA THR A 244 13.16 3.43 -16.30
C THR A 244 14.61 3.87 -16.03
N GLY A 245 15.59 3.25 -16.65
CA GLY A 245 17.00 3.55 -16.44
C GLY A 245 17.62 2.93 -15.18
N GLY A 246 16.84 2.27 -14.33
CA GLY A 246 17.33 1.56 -13.16
C GLY A 246 17.88 0.17 -13.50
N THR A 247 18.79 -0.32 -12.67
CA THR A 247 19.34 -1.68 -12.73
C THR A 247 18.40 -2.67 -12.06
N LEU A 248 17.85 -3.63 -12.81
CA LEU A 248 17.01 -4.69 -12.27
C LEU A 248 17.87 -5.76 -11.60
N LEU A 249 17.68 -5.96 -10.31
CA LEU A 249 18.32 -7.01 -9.52
C LEU A 249 17.31 -8.13 -9.24
N ILE A 250 17.39 -9.20 -10.03
CA ILE A 250 16.53 -10.38 -9.89
C ILE A 250 17.44 -11.57 -9.58
N ASP A 251 17.52 -11.97 -8.31
CA ASP A 251 18.46 -12.98 -7.80
C ASP A 251 19.90 -12.71 -8.26
N SER A 252 20.36 -11.49 -8.03
CA SER A 252 21.66 -11.01 -8.49
C SER A 252 22.39 -10.19 -7.44
N VAL A 253 23.71 -10.17 -7.55
CA VAL A 253 24.63 -9.48 -6.65
C VAL A 253 25.42 -8.44 -7.45
N VAL A 254 25.55 -7.25 -6.90
CA VAL A 254 26.37 -6.17 -7.47
C VAL A 254 27.20 -5.50 -6.38
N GLN A 255 28.27 -4.85 -6.78
CA GLN A 255 29.00 -3.87 -5.98
C GLN A 255 28.80 -2.50 -6.63
N PRO A 256 27.93 -1.63 -6.07
CA PRO A 256 27.73 -0.26 -6.58
C PRO A 256 29.04 0.54 -6.59
N ASP A 257 29.85 0.28 -5.59
CA ASP A 257 31.27 0.63 -5.53
C ASP A 257 32.05 -0.51 -4.82
N SER A 258 33.35 -0.34 -4.61
CA SER A 258 34.18 -1.38 -3.98
C SER A 258 33.95 -1.56 -2.48
N THR A 259 33.09 -0.75 -1.84
CA THR A 259 32.99 -0.67 -0.38
C THR A 259 31.93 -1.59 0.24
N PHE A 260 30.90 -1.97 -0.52
CA PHE A 260 29.80 -2.83 -0.03
C PHE A 260 29.17 -3.67 -1.14
N TYR A 261 28.39 -4.67 -0.76
CA TYR A 261 27.57 -5.48 -1.67
C TYR A 261 26.11 -5.12 -1.58
N LEU A 262 25.44 -5.10 -2.73
CA LEU A 262 23.99 -4.99 -2.84
C LEU A 262 23.44 -6.25 -3.53
N ILE A 263 22.53 -6.95 -2.83
CA ILE A 263 21.91 -8.17 -3.31
C ILE A 263 20.43 -7.89 -3.53
N GLY A 264 19.94 -8.09 -4.75
CA GLY A 264 18.52 -8.05 -5.05
C GLY A 264 17.95 -9.45 -5.22
N ARG A 265 16.97 -9.79 -4.40
CA ARG A 265 16.27 -11.08 -4.48
C ARG A 265 15.05 -10.96 -5.39
N ASP A 266 14.73 -12.06 -6.09
CA ASP A 266 13.42 -12.19 -6.73
C ASP A 266 12.33 -12.35 -5.67
N ASP A 267 11.07 -12.04 -6.00
CA ASP A 267 9.99 -12.09 -5.03
C ASP A 267 9.70 -13.52 -4.53
N PHE A 268 9.24 -13.60 -3.28
CA PHE A 268 8.92 -14.85 -2.60
C PHE A 268 7.86 -15.70 -3.31
N ILE A 269 7.01 -15.08 -4.15
CA ILE A 269 6.01 -15.80 -4.94
C ILE A 269 6.66 -16.67 -6.02
N HIS A 270 7.88 -16.33 -6.46
CA HIS A 270 8.64 -17.11 -7.43
C HIS A 270 9.30 -18.31 -6.76
N LYS A 271 8.68 -19.47 -6.87
CA LYS A 271 9.16 -20.71 -6.20
C LYS A 271 10.54 -21.20 -6.62
N LYS A 272 11.08 -20.67 -7.73
CA LYS A 272 12.42 -21.01 -8.25
C LYS A 272 13.44 -19.91 -7.96
N ARG A 273 13.13 -18.92 -7.08
CA ARG A 273 14.10 -17.92 -6.69
C ARG A 273 15.32 -18.58 -6.04
N LYS A 274 16.50 -18.02 -6.26
CA LYS A 274 17.73 -18.51 -5.66
C LYS A 274 17.69 -18.40 -4.13
N SER A 275 18.31 -19.33 -3.43
CA SER A 275 18.53 -19.20 -2.00
C SER A 275 19.49 -18.03 -1.72
N LEU A 276 19.34 -17.37 -0.57
CA LEU A 276 20.29 -16.31 -0.21
C LEU A 276 21.71 -16.89 -0.07
N HIS A 277 21.85 -18.10 0.44
CA HIS A 277 23.13 -18.80 0.53
C HIS A 277 23.84 -18.86 -0.84
N SER A 278 23.13 -19.25 -1.91
CA SER A 278 23.73 -19.31 -3.24
C SER A 278 24.08 -17.94 -3.82
N LEU A 279 23.36 -16.89 -3.44
CA LEU A 279 23.70 -15.50 -3.83
C LEU A 279 24.92 -14.98 -3.06
N MET A 280 25.21 -15.54 -1.89
CA MET A 280 26.38 -15.18 -1.08
C MET A 280 27.66 -15.88 -1.52
N GLU A 281 27.60 -16.83 -2.46
CA GLU A 281 28.80 -17.47 -3.00
C GLU A 281 29.72 -16.43 -3.66
N GLY A 282 30.96 -16.33 -3.18
CA GLY A 282 31.96 -15.35 -3.66
C GLY A 282 31.81 -13.93 -3.11
N VAL A 283 30.84 -13.67 -2.22
CA VAL A 283 30.69 -12.38 -1.54
C VAL A 283 31.66 -12.30 -0.37
N ASP A 284 32.44 -11.21 -0.31
CA ASP A 284 33.34 -10.93 0.81
C ASP A 284 32.51 -10.46 2.02
N THR A 285 32.34 -11.35 2.99
CA THR A 285 31.58 -11.07 4.22
C THR A 285 32.28 -10.10 5.18
N GLY A 286 33.50 -9.71 4.91
CA GLY A 286 34.19 -8.62 5.63
C GLY A 286 33.66 -7.23 5.31
N LYS A 287 32.97 -7.07 4.18
CA LYS A 287 32.32 -5.83 3.76
C LYS A 287 30.85 -5.79 4.17
N PRO A 288 30.23 -4.59 4.28
CA PRO A 288 28.80 -4.45 4.45
C PRO A 288 28.00 -5.12 3.34
N ILE A 289 26.94 -5.82 3.70
CA ILE A 289 26.05 -6.53 2.78
C ILE A 289 24.63 -6.02 2.99
N ILE A 290 24.07 -5.38 1.94
CA ILE A 290 22.69 -4.88 1.91
C ILE A 290 21.87 -5.81 1.02
N VAL A 291 20.73 -6.30 1.53
CA VAL A 291 19.82 -7.17 0.79
C VAL A 291 18.49 -6.46 0.58
N LEU A 292 18.05 -6.42 -0.66
CA LEU A 292 16.69 -6.02 -1.05
C LEU A 292 15.86 -7.31 -1.21
N ASP A 293 14.81 -7.47 -0.42
CA ASP A 293 13.84 -8.58 -0.54
C ASP A 293 12.45 -8.02 -0.22
N HIS A 294 11.58 -7.97 -1.21
CA HIS A 294 10.32 -7.25 -1.09
C HIS A 294 9.49 -7.71 0.11
N GLN A 295 9.29 -9.03 0.28
CA GLN A 295 8.46 -9.55 1.37
C GLN A 295 9.29 -9.86 2.63
N PRO A 296 8.91 -9.36 3.83
CA PRO A 296 9.71 -9.46 5.05
C PRO A 296 9.55 -10.82 5.76
N TRP A 297 9.81 -11.93 5.04
CA TRP A 297 9.75 -13.29 5.57
C TRP A 297 11.13 -13.89 5.90
N SER A 298 12.21 -13.29 5.38
CA SER A 298 13.53 -13.91 5.32
C SER A 298 14.48 -13.45 6.44
N PHE A 299 14.02 -12.87 7.53
CA PHE A 299 14.88 -12.29 8.59
C PHE A 299 15.85 -13.30 9.18
N ALA A 300 15.39 -14.54 9.47
CA ALA A 300 16.25 -15.59 9.99
C ALA A 300 17.30 -16.04 8.95
N GLU A 301 16.90 -16.19 7.68
CA GLU A 301 17.81 -16.56 6.58
C GLU A 301 18.89 -15.48 6.39
N MET A 302 18.51 -14.20 6.42
CA MET A 302 19.47 -13.09 6.30
C MET A 302 20.46 -13.06 7.46
N ASN A 303 19.98 -13.24 8.68
CA ASN A 303 20.82 -13.29 9.87
C ASN A 303 21.82 -14.46 9.81
N MET A 304 21.39 -15.64 9.41
CA MET A 304 22.27 -16.81 9.27
C MET A 304 23.33 -16.66 8.17
N ASN A 305 23.06 -15.87 7.14
CA ASN A 305 23.99 -15.61 6.04
C ASN A 305 24.86 -14.34 6.24
N GLY A 306 24.82 -13.71 7.42
CA GLY A 306 25.70 -12.59 7.75
C GLY A 306 25.39 -11.28 7.00
N VAL A 307 24.12 -11.08 6.63
CA VAL A 307 23.62 -9.80 6.06
C VAL A 307 23.66 -8.73 7.13
N ASP A 308 24.05 -7.52 6.78
CA ASP A 308 24.11 -6.40 7.70
C ASP A 308 22.81 -5.59 7.70
N LEU A 309 22.21 -5.38 6.52
CA LEU A 309 20.97 -4.62 6.36
C LEU A 309 20.02 -5.29 5.37
N GLY A 310 18.80 -5.58 5.80
CA GLY A 310 17.69 -6.01 4.95
C GLY A 310 16.70 -4.87 4.71
N LEU A 311 16.33 -4.61 3.47
CA LEU A 311 15.35 -3.59 3.07
C LEU A 311 14.14 -4.25 2.42
N HIS A 312 12.95 -3.98 2.97
CA HIS A 312 11.69 -4.65 2.64
C HIS A 312 10.53 -3.68 2.43
N GLY A 313 9.48 -4.13 1.72
CA GLY A 313 8.19 -3.48 1.57
C GLY A 313 7.02 -4.39 1.91
N HIS A 314 6.04 -4.48 1.01
CA HIS A 314 4.94 -5.47 0.94
C HIS A 314 3.79 -5.31 1.93
N THR A 315 4.07 -5.09 3.21
CA THR A 315 3.06 -5.24 4.27
C THR A 315 2.04 -4.11 4.30
N HIS A 316 2.43 -2.93 3.79
CA HIS A 316 1.69 -1.67 3.93
C HIS A 316 1.25 -1.37 5.38
N ASN A 317 1.84 -2.07 6.36
CA ASN A 317 1.36 -2.09 7.75
C ASN A 317 -0.15 -2.36 7.84
N GLY A 318 -0.69 -3.19 6.93
CA GLY A 318 -2.11 -3.49 6.83
C GLY A 318 -2.98 -2.36 6.26
N GLN A 319 -2.40 -1.25 5.83
CA GLN A 319 -3.00 -0.14 5.06
C GLN A 319 -4.25 0.52 5.69
N LEU A 320 -5.22 -0.26 6.14
CA LEU A 320 -6.50 0.19 6.68
C LEU A 320 -6.65 -0.24 8.15
N TRP A 321 -6.96 0.71 9.04
CA TRP A 321 -7.32 0.35 10.40
C TRP A 321 -8.63 -0.48 10.41
N PRO A 322 -8.74 -1.62 11.17
CA PRO A 322 -7.81 -2.12 12.19
C PRO A 322 -6.76 -3.15 11.71
N TYR A 323 -6.54 -3.32 10.42
CA TYR A 323 -5.60 -4.31 9.86
C TYR A 323 -4.16 -4.25 10.42
N PRO A 324 -3.59 -3.08 10.82
CA PRO A 324 -2.27 -3.05 11.47
C PRO A 324 -2.17 -3.96 12.70
N LEU A 325 -3.28 -4.16 13.42
CA LEU A 325 -3.31 -5.07 14.56
C LEU A 325 -3.14 -6.54 14.13
N LEU A 326 -3.70 -6.90 12.97
CA LEU A 326 -3.57 -8.24 12.41
C LEU A 326 -2.17 -8.47 11.81
N MET A 327 -1.58 -7.44 11.20
CA MET A 327 -0.22 -7.55 10.64
C MET A 327 0.82 -7.90 11.69
N LYS A 328 0.67 -7.39 12.91
CA LYS A 328 1.54 -7.75 14.06
C LYS A 328 1.42 -9.22 14.50
N LEU A 329 0.35 -9.91 14.11
CA LEU A 329 0.18 -11.35 14.39
C LEU A 329 0.76 -12.22 13.26
N VAL A 330 0.93 -11.65 12.06
CA VAL A 330 1.37 -12.37 10.86
C VAL A 330 2.87 -12.18 10.62
N TYR A 331 3.37 -10.95 10.77
CA TYR A 331 4.74 -10.59 10.48
C TYR A 331 5.53 -10.33 11.76
N GLU A 332 6.78 -10.80 11.79
CA GLU A 332 7.72 -10.53 12.88
C GLU A 332 7.99 -9.02 13.02
N CYS A 333 8.12 -8.34 11.88
CA CYS A 333 8.15 -6.87 11.80
C CYS A 333 7.31 -6.43 10.60
N PRO A 334 6.09 -5.93 10.81
CA PRO A 334 5.27 -5.43 9.71
C PRO A 334 5.67 -4.06 9.22
N TYR A 335 6.43 -3.27 10.00
CA TYR A 335 6.82 -1.91 9.66
C TYR A 335 7.94 -1.37 10.54
N GLY A 336 8.81 -0.57 9.94
CA GLY A 336 9.83 0.20 10.63
C GLY A 336 11.15 -0.55 10.80
N TYR A 337 11.94 -0.07 11.73
CA TYR A 337 13.23 -0.66 12.07
C TYR A 337 13.06 -1.89 12.95
N TYR A 338 13.85 -2.90 12.66
CA TYR A 338 13.91 -4.14 13.42
C TYR A 338 15.35 -4.69 13.44
N LYS A 339 15.74 -5.37 14.52
CA LYS A 339 17.05 -6.00 14.64
C LYS A 339 16.92 -7.45 15.11
N LYS A 340 17.61 -8.36 14.42
CA LYS A 340 17.68 -9.78 14.78
C LYS A 340 19.14 -10.22 14.76
N GLY A 341 19.68 -10.51 15.93
CA GLY A 341 21.14 -10.74 16.07
C GLY A 341 21.94 -9.51 15.61
N PRO A 342 22.98 -9.68 14.79
CA PRO A 342 23.73 -8.57 14.21
C PRO A 342 23.01 -7.88 13.03
N THR A 343 22.08 -8.55 12.36
CA THR A 343 21.40 -8.06 11.16
C THR A 343 20.33 -7.03 11.52
N GLN A 344 20.30 -5.94 10.78
CA GLN A 344 19.33 -4.86 10.91
C GLN A 344 18.37 -4.88 9.72
N PHE A 345 17.14 -4.47 9.93
CA PHE A 345 16.08 -4.49 8.92
C PHE A 345 15.29 -3.19 8.95
N TYR A 346 14.84 -2.79 7.77
CA TYR A 346 13.83 -1.77 7.64
C TYR A 346 12.72 -2.25 6.72
N VAL A 347 11.49 -2.28 7.23
CA VAL A 347 10.30 -2.59 6.46
C VAL A 347 9.59 -1.29 6.15
N SER A 348 9.65 -0.90 4.89
CA SER A 348 8.93 0.27 4.39
C SER A 348 7.45 -0.07 4.24
N VAL A 349 6.64 0.94 4.39
CA VAL A 349 5.25 0.92 4.01
C VAL A 349 5.00 2.03 3.01
N SER A 350 6.10 2.43 2.33
CA SER A 350 6.07 3.57 1.45
C SER A 350 4.90 3.42 0.50
N TYR A 351 4.07 4.32 0.66
CA TYR A 351 3.07 4.80 -0.20
C TYR A 351 1.98 3.83 -0.62
N THR A 352 0.94 3.75 0.13
CA THR A 352 -0.33 3.27 -0.38
C THR A 352 -1.53 3.85 0.34
N HIS A 353 -2.54 3.99 -0.42
CA HIS A 353 -3.93 4.26 -0.15
C HIS A 353 -4.34 4.19 1.33
N LEU A 354 -4.71 5.33 1.90
CA LEU A 354 -5.51 5.45 3.10
C LEU A 354 -4.82 5.09 4.43
N ARG A 355 -3.79 5.84 4.81
CA ARG A 355 -3.37 5.89 6.20
C ARG A 355 -4.25 6.86 6.98
N ALA A 356 -5.22 6.31 7.70
CA ALA A 356 -5.98 7.07 8.67
C ALA A 356 -5.18 7.44 9.93
N HIS A 357 -3.98 6.86 10.18
CA HIS A 357 -3.14 7.15 11.34
C HIS A 357 -1.66 6.87 11.07
N GLU A 358 -0.92 7.91 10.65
CA GLU A 358 0.42 8.16 11.13
C GLU A 358 0.47 9.58 11.69
N THR A 359 -0.17 9.78 12.83
CA THR A 359 0.21 10.86 13.72
C THR A 359 1.54 10.47 14.36
N GLY A 360 2.56 11.27 14.13
CA GLY A 360 3.86 11.10 14.73
C GLY A 360 3.75 11.00 16.24
N ALA A 361 4.05 9.83 16.71
CA ALA A 361 4.42 9.58 18.09
C ALA A 361 5.23 8.29 18.07
N TYR A 362 6.51 8.42 17.72
CA TYR A 362 7.58 7.60 18.29
C TYR A 362 8.88 8.34 17.98
N LEU A 363 9.27 9.17 18.95
CA LEU A 363 10.66 9.52 19.20
C LEU A 363 11.42 8.26 19.63
#